data_8d2946cf01e4aedf515bf506c627e70c
#
_entry.id   8d2946cf01e4aedf515bf506c627e70c
#
_cell.length_a   1.000
_cell.length_b   1.000
_cell.length_c   1.000
_cell.angle_alpha   90.00
_cell.angle_beta   90.00
_cell.angle_gamma   90.00
#
_symmetry.space_group_name_H-M   'P 1'
#
loop_
_entity.id
_entity.type
_entity.pdbx_description
1 polymer ?
#
loop_
_entity_poly.entity_id
_entity_poly.type
_entity_poly.pdbx_seq_one_letter_code
_entity_poly.pdbx_strand_id
1 'polypeptide(L)'
;MPVLHLKSIEDTTLWKQLKSGFTGDDANIAQTLASNLLGICEEAQDRMRAFPTLHPQYTLHDETHLLRVTELMAMVIPSDVLTGLNPIELTLLILSAHFHDQGMVLEKPELDALLNDPNFRIFRENWEIEHPNRRELRNRLSDKTLTEDARDNLRRIACELDAAMLTDFVRQTHAERSAEYVRARYGSDPRWNVAGVNIAELVARLCLSHFESAHKLRPENGFRFDECVGTYRINMVYAGLVLRLADIMDFDRDRTPDALYRTIDFTSRISLREWEKHRSVQGWVINRQLVQYTLRCEHPEYERAAREFMDWIDRELADAADIVRQFPAGFSKYRWELPLKSRPVPHRAEEQRLRLQRSGVYPFTG
;
A
#
# COMPACT_ATOMS: atom_id res chain seq x y z
N MET A 1 -19.98 11.11 -5.00
CA MET A 1 -18.78 10.33 -4.68
C MET A 1 -17.86 11.20 -3.83
N PRO A 2 -17.35 10.78 -2.71
CA PRO A 2 -16.24 11.51 -2.10
C PRO A 2 -14.99 11.20 -2.92
N VAL A 3 -14.65 12.07 -3.86
CA VAL A 3 -13.29 12.13 -4.37
C VAL A 3 -12.48 12.72 -3.22
N LEU A 4 -11.53 11.96 -2.68
CA LEU A 4 -10.64 12.45 -1.62
C LEU A 4 -9.66 13.46 -2.25
N HIS A 5 -10.02 14.73 -2.26
CA HIS A 5 -9.15 15.81 -2.72
C HIS A 5 -8.19 16.24 -1.60
N LEU A 6 -7.25 15.35 -1.26
CA LEU A 6 -6.21 15.63 -0.29
C LEU A 6 -5.00 16.24 -1.00
N LYS A 7 -4.57 17.42 -0.59
CA LYS A 7 -3.40 18.11 -1.14
C LYS A 7 -2.19 18.01 -0.20
N SER A 8 -2.45 17.84 1.08
CA SER A 8 -1.43 17.74 2.10
C SER A 8 -1.93 16.87 3.26
N ILE A 9 -1.03 16.51 4.16
CA ILE A 9 -1.38 15.83 5.41
C ILE A 9 -2.37 16.62 6.25
N GLU A 10 -2.36 17.95 6.15
CA GLU A 10 -3.24 18.85 6.91
C GLU A 10 -4.72 18.70 6.54
N ASP A 11 -4.99 18.16 5.34
CA ASP A 11 -6.35 17.88 4.88
C ASP A 11 -6.94 16.62 5.55
N THR A 12 -6.08 15.74 6.09
CA THR A 12 -6.49 14.45 6.64
C THR A 12 -7.18 14.56 8.01
N THR A 13 -8.09 13.63 8.26
CA THR A 13 -8.84 13.56 9.52
C THR A 13 -7.91 13.23 10.71
N LEU A 14 -6.92 12.32 10.53
CA LEU A 14 -5.96 11.99 11.59
C LEU A 14 -5.14 13.21 12.00
N TRP A 15 -4.69 14.00 11.03
CA TRP A 15 -3.97 15.25 11.33
C TRP A 15 -4.82 16.24 12.10
N LYS A 16 -6.07 16.50 11.65
CA LYS A 16 -6.99 17.42 12.31
C LYS A 16 -7.26 17.00 13.76
N GLN A 17 -7.42 15.68 13.99
CA GLN A 17 -7.58 15.11 15.33
C GLN A 17 -6.32 15.32 16.16
N LEU A 18 -5.10 15.09 15.64
CA LEU A 18 -3.85 15.34 16.33
C LEU A 18 -3.71 16.82 16.71
N LYS A 19 -3.99 17.74 15.79
CA LYS A 19 -3.76 19.17 16.00
C LYS A 19 -4.75 19.83 16.95
N SER A 20 -5.98 19.37 17.01
CA SER A 20 -7.06 20.07 17.73
C SER A 20 -7.87 19.20 18.71
N GLY A 21 -7.58 17.89 18.77
CA GLY A 21 -8.37 16.96 19.60
C GLY A 21 -7.95 16.88 21.05
N PHE A 22 -6.93 17.63 21.50
CA PHE A 22 -6.33 17.49 22.83
C PHE A 22 -6.37 18.78 23.66
N THR A 23 -6.33 18.60 24.99
CA THR A 23 -6.30 19.68 25.99
C THR A 23 -5.21 19.40 27.04
N GLY A 24 -4.81 20.41 27.82
CA GLY A 24 -3.82 20.26 28.87
C GLY A 24 -2.44 19.84 28.34
N ASP A 25 -1.76 18.96 29.04
CA ASP A 25 -0.41 18.50 28.68
C ASP A 25 -0.36 17.76 27.34
N ASP A 26 -1.41 17.01 27.02
CA ASP A 26 -1.52 16.30 25.74
C ASP A 26 -1.57 17.26 24.55
N ALA A 27 -2.15 18.46 24.70
CA ALA A 27 -2.16 19.47 23.65
C ALA A 27 -0.75 19.97 23.30
N ASN A 28 0.13 20.16 24.29
CA ASN A 28 1.50 20.59 24.04
C ASN A 28 2.30 19.51 23.29
N ILE A 29 2.12 18.24 23.70
CA ILE A 29 2.76 17.10 23.03
C ILE A 29 2.24 16.97 21.59
N ALA A 30 0.92 17.02 21.41
CA ALA A 30 0.29 16.95 20.10
C ALA A 30 0.75 18.05 19.14
N GLN A 31 0.87 19.29 19.63
CA GLN A 31 1.37 20.42 18.85
C GLN A 31 2.83 20.24 18.42
N THR A 32 3.68 19.75 19.31
CA THR A 32 5.08 19.47 19.02
C THR A 32 5.20 18.36 17.96
N LEU A 33 4.43 17.27 18.14
CA LEU A 33 4.38 16.17 17.18
C LEU A 33 3.86 16.63 15.81
N ALA A 34 2.77 17.40 15.77
CA ALA A 34 2.24 17.95 14.53
C ALA A 34 3.28 18.80 13.80
N SER A 35 4.03 19.64 14.51
CA SER A 35 5.08 20.46 13.90
C SER A 35 6.22 19.62 13.29
N ASN A 36 6.63 18.55 13.97
CA ASN A 36 7.67 17.64 13.44
C ASN A 36 7.17 16.82 12.25
N LEU A 37 5.91 16.35 12.32
CA LEU A 37 5.32 15.51 11.28
C LEU A 37 5.23 16.20 9.93
N LEU A 38 5.00 17.51 9.86
CA LEU A 38 4.92 18.23 8.58
C LEU A 38 6.18 17.97 7.74
N GLY A 39 7.35 18.31 8.27
CA GLY A 39 8.60 18.11 7.52
C GLY A 39 8.93 16.63 7.27
N ILE A 40 8.61 15.74 8.21
CA ILE A 40 8.86 14.30 8.06
C ILE A 40 7.97 13.71 6.95
N CYS A 41 6.70 14.06 6.91
CA CYS A 41 5.78 13.57 5.89
C CYS A 41 6.08 14.17 4.51
N GLU A 42 6.51 15.44 4.45
CA GLU A 42 7.00 16.04 3.20
C GLU A 42 8.23 15.31 2.66
N GLU A 43 9.21 14.98 3.50
CA GLU A 43 10.38 14.16 3.12
C GLU A 43 9.95 12.79 2.56
N ALA A 44 8.99 12.13 3.21
CA ALA A 44 8.46 10.84 2.75
C ALA A 44 7.75 10.96 1.40
N GLN A 45 6.92 11.98 1.22
CA GLN A 45 6.19 12.25 -0.02
C GLN A 45 7.14 12.58 -1.17
N ASP A 46 8.15 13.43 -0.95
CA ASP A 46 9.15 13.79 -1.96
C ASP A 46 9.90 12.55 -2.47
N ARG A 47 10.26 11.63 -1.57
CA ARG A 47 10.90 10.37 -1.97
C ARG A 47 9.96 9.52 -2.84
N MET A 48 8.69 9.40 -2.50
CA MET A 48 7.72 8.59 -3.26
C MET A 48 7.40 9.16 -4.65
N ARG A 49 7.68 10.42 -4.94
CA ARG A 49 7.56 10.98 -6.30
C ARG A 49 8.49 10.31 -7.32
N ALA A 50 9.55 9.65 -6.86
CA ALA A 50 10.41 8.87 -7.74
C ALA A 50 9.79 7.54 -8.18
N PHE A 51 8.76 7.05 -7.47
CA PHE A 51 8.15 5.74 -7.69
C PHE A 51 7.72 5.48 -9.14
N PRO A 52 6.95 6.36 -9.83
CA PRO A 52 6.49 6.08 -11.19
C PRO A 52 7.62 5.93 -12.21
N THR A 53 8.75 6.58 -11.95
CA THR A 53 9.94 6.47 -12.82
C THR A 53 10.65 5.13 -12.60
N LEU A 54 10.68 4.63 -11.37
CA LEU A 54 11.33 3.36 -11.03
C LEU A 54 10.48 2.15 -11.42
N HIS A 55 9.16 2.29 -11.32
CA HIS A 55 8.19 1.21 -11.54
C HIS A 55 7.08 1.61 -12.52
N PRO A 56 7.41 1.88 -13.80
CA PRO A 56 6.49 2.51 -14.75
C PRO A 56 5.26 1.66 -15.09
N GLN A 57 5.34 0.34 -14.90
CA GLN A 57 4.21 -0.57 -15.16
C GLN A 57 3.45 -0.98 -13.88
N TYR A 58 3.78 -0.38 -12.75
CA TYR A 58 3.08 -0.65 -11.48
C TYR A 58 2.03 0.42 -11.20
N THR A 59 0.94 0.06 -10.50
CA THR A 59 -0.05 1.04 -10.04
C THR A 59 0.57 2.05 -9.09
N LEU A 60 0.12 3.29 -9.11
CA LEU A 60 0.77 4.36 -8.35
C LEU A 60 0.81 4.08 -6.85
N HIS A 61 2.01 4.19 -6.29
CA HIS A 61 2.32 4.23 -4.86
C HIS A 61 3.07 5.54 -4.59
N ASP A 62 2.46 6.64 -4.98
CA ASP A 62 3.02 7.98 -4.89
C ASP A 62 2.55 8.72 -3.62
N GLU A 63 2.85 10.01 -3.53
CA GLU A 63 2.44 10.86 -2.42
C GLU A 63 0.92 10.89 -2.21
N THR A 64 0.14 10.73 -3.27
CA THR A 64 -1.32 10.70 -3.19
C THR A 64 -1.82 9.44 -2.47
N HIS A 65 -1.20 8.30 -2.77
CA HIS A 65 -1.48 7.04 -2.05
C HIS A 65 -1.24 7.20 -0.54
N LEU A 66 -0.11 7.78 -0.13
CA LEU A 66 0.19 7.97 1.30
C LEU A 66 -0.88 8.79 2.03
N LEU A 67 -1.35 9.88 1.41
CA LEU A 67 -2.41 10.72 1.96
C LEU A 67 -3.74 9.96 2.02
N ARG A 68 -4.07 9.18 1.00
CA ARG A 68 -5.32 8.40 0.93
C ARG A 68 -5.33 7.30 1.98
N VAL A 69 -4.22 6.58 2.16
CA VAL A 69 -4.09 5.59 3.24
C VAL A 69 -4.27 6.26 4.60
N THR A 70 -3.68 7.44 4.82
CA THR A 70 -3.85 8.20 6.07
C THR A 70 -5.32 8.54 6.33
N GLU A 71 -6.08 8.97 5.31
CA GLU A 71 -7.51 9.27 5.46
C GLU A 71 -8.36 8.01 5.63
N LEU A 72 -8.06 6.94 4.87
CA LEU A 72 -8.73 5.65 5.00
C LEU A 72 -8.57 5.06 6.40
N MET A 73 -7.42 5.24 7.06
CA MET A 73 -7.26 4.86 8.46
C MET A 73 -8.30 5.51 9.36
N ALA A 74 -8.57 6.80 9.19
CA ALA A 74 -9.60 7.49 9.97
C ALA A 74 -11.02 6.96 9.67
N MET A 75 -11.26 6.53 8.42
CA MET A 75 -12.57 5.99 8.02
C MET A 75 -12.83 4.59 8.56
N VAL A 76 -11.78 3.77 8.72
CA VAL A 76 -11.91 2.41 9.23
C VAL A 76 -11.98 2.37 10.77
N ILE A 77 -11.45 3.39 11.46
CA ILE A 77 -11.51 3.52 12.92
C ILE A 77 -12.89 4.05 13.34
N PRO A 78 -13.61 3.41 14.30
CA PRO A 78 -14.82 3.99 14.86
C PRO A 78 -14.57 5.39 15.45
N SER A 79 -15.51 6.31 15.27
CA SER A 79 -15.31 7.73 15.62
C SER A 79 -14.98 7.98 17.10
N ASP A 80 -15.58 7.20 18.01
CA ASP A 80 -15.29 7.31 19.44
C ASP A 80 -13.96 6.64 19.83
N VAL A 81 -13.53 5.60 19.10
CA VAL A 81 -12.17 5.07 19.23
C VAL A 81 -11.18 6.11 18.74
N LEU A 82 -11.42 6.72 17.57
CA LEU A 82 -10.55 7.75 16.99
C LEU A 82 -10.35 8.93 17.95
N THR A 83 -11.43 9.43 18.54
CA THR A 83 -11.35 10.51 19.53
C THR A 83 -10.69 10.08 20.86
N GLY A 84 -10.66 8.79 21.16
CA GLY A 84 -10.01 8.21 22.33
C GLY A 84 -8.54 7.81 22.12
N LEU A 85 -8.00 7.94 20.91
CA LEU A 85 -6.58 7.71 20.64
C LEU A 85 -5.74 8.84 21.25
N ASN A 86 -4.58 8.51 21.82
CA ASN A 86 -3.66 9.49 22.35
C ASN A 86 -2.79 10.12 21.23
N PRO A 87 -2.06 11.23 21.48
CA PRO A 87 -1.25 11.91 20.47
C PRO A 87 -0.22 11.01 19.78
N ILE A 88 0.34 10.04 20.52
CA ILE A 88 1.37 9.15 19.98
C ILE A 88 0.75 8.08 19.07
N GLU A 89 -0.41 7.52 19.42
CA GLU A 89 -1.13 6.59 18.57
C GLU A 89 -1.48 7.23 17.21
N LEU A 90 -1.98 8.47 17.21
CA LEU A 90 -2.26 9.22 15.97
C LEU A 90 -0.98 9.48 15.17
N THR A 91 0.11 9.85 15.84
CA THR A 91 1.42 10.06 15.20
C THR A 91 1.93 8.78 14.53
N LEU A 92 1.84 7.64 15.21
CA LEU A 92 2.27 6.36 14.67
C LEU A 92 1.43 5.93 13.47
N LEU A 93 0.11 6.15 13.49
CA LEU A 93 -0.76 5.89 12.34
C LEU A 93 -0.34 6.75 11.13
N ILE A 94 -0.16 8.06 11.32
CA ILE A 94 0.25 8.98 10.26
C ILE A 94 1.62 8.57 9.69
N LEU A 95 2.61 8.33 10.55
CA LEU A 95 3.94 7.92 10.12
C LEU A 95 3.90 6.55 9.42
N SER A 96 3.16 5.58 9.94
CA SER A 96 3.07 4.27 9.30
C SER A 96 2.46 4.36 7.90
N ALA A 97 1.44 5.20 7.67
CA ALA A 97 0.88 5.46 6.36
C ALA A 97 1.89 6.08 5.39
N HIS A 98 2.79 6.96 5.88
CA HIS A 98 3.79 7.62 5.03
C HIS A 98 5.04 6.78 4.78
N PHE A 99 5.28 5.77 5.61
CA PHE A 99 6.53 5.01 5.55
C PHE A 99 6.38 3.54 5.15
N HIS A 100 5.16 2.97 5.10
CA HIS A 100 4.98 1.54 4.82
C HIS A 100 5.56 1.11 3.46
N ASP A 101 5.50 1.96 2.45
CA ASP A 101 5.93 1.70 1.08
C ASP A 101 7.26 2.36 0.68
N GLN A 102 7.97 3.01 1.60
CA GLN A 102 9.25 3.68 1.28
C GLN A 102 10.30 2.72 0.71
N GLY A 103 10.21 1.44 1.05
CA GLY A 103 11.04 0.38 0.51
C GLY A 103 10.83 0.07 -0.97
N MET A 104 9.76 0.58 -1.58
CA MET A 104 9.54 0.51 -3.03
C MET A 104 10.49 1.44 -3.80
N VAL A 105 10.97 2.53 -3.19
CA VAL A 105 11.91 3.45 -3.82
C VAL A 105 13.35 2.97 -3.56
N LEU A 106 14.14 2.87 -4.62
CA LEU A 106 15.56 2.54 -4.59
C LEU A 106 16.36 3.77 -4.96
N GLU A 107 17.19 4.25 -4.07
CA GLU A 107 18.23 5.21 -4.40
C GLU A 107 19.40 4.51 -5.10
N LYS A 108 20.20 5.25 -5.85
CA LYS A 108 21.30 4.66 -6.63
C LYS A 108 22.24 3.76 -5.80
N PRO A 109 22.68 4.15 -4.58
CA PRO A 109 23.54 3.27 -3.76
C PRO A 109 22.81 1.99 -3.33
N GLU A 110 21.49 2.07 -3.05
CA GLU A 110 20.68 0.92 -2.68
C GLU A 110 20.51 -0.04 -3.87
N LEU A 111 20.27 0.50 -5.07
CA LEU A 111 20.19 -0.28 -6.30
C LEU A 111 21.52 -0.98 -6.60
N ASP A 112 22.64 -0.28 -6.49
CA ASP A 112 23.97 -0.86 -6.71
C ASP A 112 24.28 -1.98 -5.70
N ALA A 113 23.88 -1.82 -4.44
CA ALA A 113 23.98 -2.87 -3.43
C ALA A 113 23.07 -4.08 -3.75
N LEU A 114 21.83 -3.83 -4.12
CA LEU A 114 20.85 -4.85 -4.48
C LEU A 114 21.30 -5.71 -5.66
N LEU A 115 21.84 -5.12 -6.69
CA LEU A 115 22.32 -5.85 -7.87
C LEU A 115 23.46 -6.83 -7.54
N ASN A 116 24.16 -6.63 -6.42
CA ASN A 116 25.20 -7.50 -5.90
C ASN A 116 24.69 -8.46 -4.80
N ASP A 117 23.44 -8.33 -4.36
CA ASP A 117 22.86 -9.17 -3.30
C ASP A 117 22.68 -10.62 -3.77
N PRO A 118 23.14 -11.62 -2.99
CA PRO A 118 22.95 -13.03 -3.31
C PRO A 118 21.48 -13.43 -3.47
N ASN A 119 20.57 -12.86 -2.67
CA ASN A 119 19.14 -13.16 -2.73
C ASN A 119 18.53 -12.63 -4.03
N PHE A 120 18.93 -11.42 -4.46
CA PHE A 120 18.51 -10.88 -5.76
C PHE A 120 19.02 -11.75 -6.92
N ARG A 121 20.22 -12.29 -6.82
CA ARG A 121 20.77 -13.20 -7.84
C ARG A 121 19.93 -14.47 -7.96
N ILE A 122 19.60 -15.10 -6.82
CA ILE A 122 18.75 -16.31 -6.78
C ILE A 122 17.35 -15.98 -7.34
N PHE A 123 16.77 -14.85 -6.93
CA PHE A 123 15.48 -14.40 -7.44
C PHE A 123 15.53 -14.24 -8.96
N ARG A 124 16.54 -13.55 -9.49
CA ARG A 124 16.72 -13.34 -10.93
C ARG A 124 16.79 -14.66 -11.71
N GLU A 125 17.52 -15.65 -11.21
CA GLU A 125 17.64 -16.97 -11.84
C GLU A 125 16.28 -17.67 -11.92
N ASN A 126 15.50 -17.63 -10.85
CA ASN A 126 14.15 -18.19 -10.81
C ASN A 126 13.18 -17.40 -11.72
N TRP A 127 13.23 -16.08 -11.68
CA TRP A 127 12.40 -15.21 -12.52
C TRP A 127 12.65 -15.45 -14.02
N GLU A 128 13.90 -15.67 -14.43
CA GLU A 128 14.27 -16.01 -15.82
C GLU A 128 13.75 -17.38 -16.26
N ILE A 129 13.47 -18.31 -15.33
CA ILE A 129 12.83 -19.60 -15.65
C ILE A 129 11.35 -19.36 -16.00
N GLU A 130 10.68 -18.51 -15.25
CA GLU A 130 9.28 -18.16 -15.47
C GLU A 130 9.08 -17.22 -16.68
N HIS A 131 10.13 -16.48 -17.05
CA HIS A 131 10.14 -15.52 -18.15
C HIS A 131 11.21 -15.87 -19.20
N PRO A 132 11.02 -16.96 -19.97
CA PRO A 132 12.03 -17.45 -20.91
C PRO A 132 12.43 -16.45 -22.00
N ASN A 133 11.55 -15.52 -22.34
CA ASN A 133 11.81 -14.45 -23.30
C ASN A 133 13.03 -13.60 -22.93
N ARG A 134 13.28 -13.40 -21.61
CA ARG A 134 14.46 -12.67 -21.11
C ARG A 134 15.78 -13.36 -21.47
N ARG A 135 15.81 -14.69 -21.35
CA ARG A 135 16.98 -15.50 -21.72
C ARG A 135 17.21 -15.50 -23.22
N GLU A 136 16.13 -15.69 -23.99
CA GLU A 136 16.19 -15.64 -25.44
C GLU A 136 16.70 -14.28 -25.95
N LEU A 137 16.20 -13.20 -25.37
CA LEU A 137 16.61 -11.84 -25.69
C LEU A 137 18.11 -11.60 -25.44
N ARG A 138 18.65 -12.11 -24.33
CA ARG A 138 20.09 -12.03 -24.02
C ARG A 138 20.92 -12.77 -25.07
N ASN A 139 20.47 -13.95 -25.50
CA ASN A 139 21.14 -14.73 -26.54
C ASN A 139 21.11 -13.97 -27.87
N ARG A 140 19.98 -13.37 -28.24
CA ARG A 140 19.87 -12.56 -29.47
C ARG A 140 20.75 -11.32 -29.42
N LEU A 141 20.86 -10.62 -28.30
CA LEU A 141 21.74 -9.46 -28.14
C LEU A 141 23.24 -9.81 -28.32
N SER A 142 23.60 -11.09 -28.13
CA SER A 142 24.97 -11.58 -28.36
C SER A 142 25.28 -11.82 -29.85
N ASP A 143 24.28 -11.77 -30.72
CA ASP A 143 24.46 -11.96 -32.16
C ASP A 143 25.13 -10.71 -32.77
N LYS A 144 26.31 -10.93 -33.33
CA LYS A 144 27.12 -9.86 -33.96
C LYS A 144 26.59 -9.44 -35.32
N THR A 145 25.67 -10.18 -35.92
CA THR A 145 25.11 -9.92 -37.24
C THR A 145 23.92 -8.94 -37.20
N LEU A 146 23.43 -8.59 -36.02
CA LEU A 146 22.33 -7.63 -35.85
C LEU A 146 22.72 -6.24 -36.38
N THR A 147 21.76 -5.63 -37.08
CA THR A 147 21.85 -4.18 -37.38
C THR A 147 21.75 -3.36 -36.10
N GLU A 148 22.24 -2.12 -36.08
CA GLU A 148 22.22 -1.25 -34.92
C GLU A 148 20.79 -0.97 -34.48
N ASP A 149 19.88 -0.68 -35.39
CA ASP A 149 18.44 -0.47 -35.13
C ASP A 149 17.80 -1.70 -34.45
N ALA A 150 18.09 -2.91 -34.97
CA ALA A 150 17.60 -4.14 -34.36
C ALA A 150 18.17 -4.37 -32.97
N ARG A 151 19.44 -4.05 -32.75
CA ARG A 151 20.11 -4.15 -31.46
C ARG A 151 19.53 -3.17 -30.46
N ASP A 152 19.29 -1.93 -30.84
CA ASP A 152 18.70 -0.90 -29.97
C ASP A 152 17.26 -1.25 -29.59
N ASN A 153 16.46 -1.77 -30.51
CA ASN A 153 15.13 -2.26 -30.15
C ASN A 153 15.17 -3.42 -29.14
N LEU A 154 16.09 -4.38 -29.33
CA LEU A 154 16.26 -5.49 -28.36
C LEU A 154 16.78 -4.99 -26.99
N ARG A 155 17.67 -3.98 -26.96
CA ARG A 155 18.12 -3.34 -25.73
C ARG A 155 16.97 -2.69 -24.98
N ARG A 156 16.09 -1.95 -25.68
CA ARG A 156 14.89 -1.34 -25.10
C ARG A 156 14.01 -2.39 -24.43
N ILE A 157 13.69 -3.48 -25.13
CA ILE A 157 12.89 -4.58 -24.56
C ILE A 157 13.60 -5.24 -23.36
N ALA A 158 14.92 -5.38 -23.42
CA ALA A 158 15.70 -5.92 -22.30
C ALA A 158 15.61 -5.02 -21.06
N CYS A 159 15.73 -3.70 -21.23
CA CYS A 159 15.58 -2.75 -20.13
C CYS A 159 14.19 -2.80 -19.50
N GLU A 160 13.13 -2.95 -20.31
CA GLU A 160 11.75 -3.09 -19.80
C GLU A 160 11.56 -4.36 -18.98
N LEU A 161 12.11 -5.50 -19.43
CA LEU A 161 12.06 -6.76 -18.68
C LEU A 161 12.92 -6.70 -17.41
N ASP A 162 14.06 -6.03 -17.45
CA ASP A 162 14.90 -5.82 -16.25
C ASP A 162 14.19 -4.94 -15.23
N ALA A 163 13.48 -3.90 -15.66
CA ALA A 163 12.66 -3.07 -14.79
C ALA A 163 11.50 -3.86 -14.18
N ALA A 164 10.82 -4.70 -14.95
CA ALA A 164 9.76 -5.57 -14.45
C ALA A 164 10.29 -6.56 -13.39
N MET A 165 11.41 -7.22 -13.67
CA MET A 165 12.06 -8.13 -12.73
C MET A 165 12.45 -7.43 -11.42
N LEU A 166 13.04 -6.24 -11.52
CA LEU A 166 13.40 -5.43 -10.35
C LEU A 166 12.15 -5.06 -9.55
N THR A 167 11.08 -4.64 -10.22
CA THR A 167 9.80 -4.33 -9.59
C THR A 167 9.23 -5.52 -8.83
N ASP A 168 9.24 -6.72 -9.42
CA ASP A 168 8.75 -7.94 -8.78
C ASP A 168 9.55 -8.29 -7.52
N PHE A 169 10.88 -8.11 -7.55
CA PHE A 169 11.73 -8.34 -6.38
C PHE A 169 11.48 -7.31 -5.28
N VAL A 170 11.46 -6.04 -5.64
CA VAL A 170 11.25 -4.95 -4.69
C VAL A 170 9.88 -5.08 -4.02
N ARG A 171 8.84 -5.45 -4.78
CA ARG A 171 7.50 -5.70 -4.25
C ARG A 171 7.46 -6.80 -3.19
N GLN A 172 8.27 -7.85 -3.33
CA GLN A 172 8.31 -8.95 -2.36
C GLN A 172 9.06 -8.59 -1.07
N THR A 173 9.92 -7.57 -1.12
CA THR A 173 10.82 -7.20 -0.01
C THR A 173 10.59 -5.77 0.51
N HIS A 174 9.59 -5.05 -0.02
CA HIS A 174 9.42 -3.62 0.28
C HIS A 174 9.11 -3.34 1.74
N ALA A 175 8.38 -4.22 2.43
CA ALA A 175 8.02 -4.01 3.83
C ALA A 175 9.25 -4.05 4.74
N GLU A 176 10.14 -5.05 4.55
CA GLU A 176 11.41 -5.14 5.27
C GLU A 176 12.31 -3.94 4.93
N ARG A 177 12.38 -3.57 3.66
CA ARG A 177 13.16 -2.42 3.20
C ARG A 177 12.62 -1.10 3.75
N SER A 178 11.29 -0.96 3.85
CA SER A 178 10.65 0.21 4.50
C SER A 178 11.05 0.30 5.97
N ALA A 179 11.01 -0.83 6.68
CA ALA A 179 11.41 -0.88 8.08
C ALA A 179 12.91 -0.56 8.26
N GLU A 180 13.78 -1.08 7.40
CA GLU A 180 15.22 -0.79 7.41
C GLU A 180 15.50 0.68 7.10
N TYR A 181 14.80 1.25 6.10
CA TYR A 181 14.91 2.67 5.76
C TYR A 181 14.55 3.56 6.96
N VAL A 182 13.43 3.28 7.65
CA VAL A 182 13.02 4.03 8.83
C VAL A 182 14.08 3.93 9.93
N ARG A 183 14.58 2.74 10.24
CA ARG A 183 15.62 2.54 11.27
C ARG A 183 16.90 3.29 10.95
N ALA A 184 17.39 3.16 9.71
CA ALA A 184 18.64 3.75 9.28
C ALA A 184 18.56 5.28 9.22
N ARG A 185 17.45 5.82 8.72
CA ARG A 185 17.30 7.25 8.47
C ARG A 185 16.89 8.02 9.71
N TYR A 186 16.00 7.45 10.54
CA TYR A 186 15.32 8.17 11.61
C TYR A 186 15.60 7.61 13.03
N GLY A 187 16.31 6.50 13.14
CA GLY A 187 16.64 5.92 14.45
C GLY A 187 17.42 6.83 15.39
N SER A 188 18.11 7.85 14.85
CA SER A 188 18.83 8.87 15.63
C SER A 188 18.30 10.29 15.39
N ASP A 189 17.22 10.46 14.65
CA ASP A 189 16.64 11.78 14.36
C ASP A 189 15.88 12.29 15.59
N PRO A 190 16.24 13.46 16.14
CA PRO A 190 15.60 13.99 17.34
C PRO A 190 14.12 14.36 17.14
N ARG A 191 13.68 14.61 15.91
CA ARG A 191 12.26 14.86 15.60
C ARG A 191 11.36 13.66 15.91
N TRP A 192 11.95 12.46 15.98
CA TRP A 192 11.26 11.19 16.29
C TRP A 192 11.31 10.85 17.79
N ASN A 193 11.92 11.71 18.62
CA ASN A 193 11.95 11.50 20.06
C ASN A 193 10.68 12.06 20.71
N VAL A 194 9.93 11.19 21.36
CA VAL A 194 8.70 11.51 22.10
C VAL A 194 8.85 11.00 23.52
N ALA A 195 8.67 11.88 24.51
CA ALA A 195 8.83 11.54 25.93
C ALA A 195 10.14 10.78 26.24
N GLY A 196 11.24 11.15 25.55
CA GLY A 196 12.56 10.53 25.73
C GLY A 196 12.77 9.20 25.00
N VAL A 197 11.81 8.76 24.18
CA VAL A 197 11.87 7.51 23.39
C VAL A 197 11.85 7.84 21.91
N ASN A 198 12.78 7.30 21.13
CA ASN A 198 12.71 7.36 19.67
C ASN A 198 11.68 6.33 19.15
N ILE A 199 10.67 6.81 18.42
CA ILE A 199 9.55 5.98 17.94
C ILE A 199 9.80 5.33 16.56
N ALA A 200 10.98 5.51 15.95
CA ALA A 200 11.29 4.95 14.65
C ALA A 200 11.16 3.41 14.62
N GLU A 201 11.55 2.72 15.68
CA GLU A 201 11.40 1.27 15.76
C GLU A 201 9.93 0.84 15.78
N LEU A 202 9.04 1.61 16.39
CA LEU A 202 7.59 1.32 16.37
C LEU A 202 7.01 1.49 14.96
N VAL A 203 7.40 2.57 14.27
CA VAL A 203 6.99 2.78 12.87
C VAL A 203 7.57 1.70 11.96
N ALA A 204 8.83 1.32 12.13
CA ALA A 204 9.45 0.24 11.37
C ALA A 204 8.69 -1.10 11.52
N ARG A 205 8.25 -1.42 12.74
CA ARG A 205 7.39 -2.61 12.97
C ARG A 205 6.03 -2.47 12.30
N LEU A 206 5.42 -1.29 12.32
CA LEU A 206 4.17 -1.06 11.60
C LEU A 206 4.36 -1.21 10.09
N CYS A 207 5.49 -0.76 9.52
CA CYS A 207 5.81 -1.01 8.12
C CYS A 207 5.84 -2.52 7.79
N LEU A 208 6.39 -3.37 8.67
CA LEU A 208 6.37 -4.82 8.46
C LEU A 208 4.94 -5.40 8.49
N SER A 209 4.05 -4.82 9.30
CA SER A 209 2.71 -5.35 9.54
C SER A 209 1.84 -5.44 8.29
N HIS A 210 2.00 -4.53 7.32
CA HIS A 210 1.09 -4.47 6.18
C HIS A 210 1.30 -5.60 5.15
N PHE A 211 2.48 -6.20 5.10
CA PHE A 211 2.79 -7.28 4.16
C PHE A 211 2.71 -8.69 4.79
N GLU A 212 2.94 -8.80 6.09
CA GLU A 212 2.86 -10.08 6.80
C GLU A 212 1.40 -10.54 7.00
N SER A 213 1.19 -11.82 7.32
CA SER A 213 -0.14 -12.31 7.73
C SER A 213 -0.63 -11.56 8.98
N ALA A 214 -1.91 -11.15 9.02
CA ALA A 214 -2.51 -10.49 10.17
C ALA A 214 -2.34 -11.30 11.48
N HIS A 215 -2.32 -12.62 11.40
CA HIS A 215 -2.08 -13.52 12.55
C HIS A 215 -0.68 -13.42 13.16
N LYS A 216 0.28 -12.76 12.47
CA LYS A 216 1.61 -12.46 13.03
C LYS A 216 1.63 -11.19 13.89
N LEU A 217 0.55 -10.40 13.92
CA LEU A 217 0.44 -9.22 14.78
C LEU A 217 0.22 -9.65 16.24
N ARG A 218 1.27 -10.13 16.88
CA ARG A 218 1.26 -10.72 18.22
C ARG A 218 2.43 -10.23 19.05
N PRO A 219 2.32 -10.27 20.40
CA PRO A 219 3.38 -9.81 21.32
C PRO A 219 4.74 -10.47 21.07
N GLU A 220 4.76 -11.76 20.73
CA GLU A 220 6.01 -12.49 20.42
C GLU A 220 6.74 -11.96 19.17
N ASN A 221 6.03 -11.29 18.26
CA ASN A 221 6.57 -10.64 17.07
C ASN A 221 6.76 -9.13 17.26
N GLY A 222 6.68 -8.64 18.50
CA GLY A 222 6.86 -7.23 18.84
C GLY A 222 5.62 -6.34 18.73
N PHE A 223 4.43 -6.92 18.45
CA PHE A 223 3.16 -6.19 18.42
C PHE A 223 2.45 -6.33 19.77
N ARG A 224 2.78 -5.42 20.71
CA ARG A 224 2.17 -5.43 22.04
C ARG A 224 0.85 -4.66 22.05
N PHE A 225 -0.04 -5.04 22.97
CA PHE A 225 -1.27 -4.30 23.25
C PHE A 225 -1.02 -3.05 24.09
N ASP A 226 0.08 -3.02 24.86
CA ASP A 226 0.43 -2.03 25.86
C ASP A 226 1.86 -1.52 25.70
N GLU A 227 2.30 -1.30 24.47
CA GLU A 227 3.61 -0.70 24.21
C GLU A 227 3.70 0.68 24.88
N CYS A 228 4.84 0.98 25.51
CA CYS A 228 5.00 2.17 26.34
C CYS A 228 5.90 3.19 25.65
N VAL A 229 5.40 4.43 25.53
CA VAL A 229 6.21 5.60 25.17
C VAL A 229 5.99 6.67 26.25
N GLY A 230 6.95 6.82 27.15
CA GLY A 230 6.75 7.61 28.36
C GLY A 230 5.58 7.08 29.19
N THR A 231 4.60 7.93 29.46
CA THR A 231 3.37 7.57 30.19
C THR A 231 2.27 7.02 29.30
N TYR A 232 2.43 7.09 27.98
CA TYR A 232 1.42 6.67 27.02
C TYR A 232 1.45 5.16 26.75
N ARG A 233 0.28 4.59 26.57
CA ARG A 233 0.09 3.19 26.16
C ARG A 233 -0.43 3.16 24.74
N ILE A 234 0.13 2.26 23.93
CA ILE A 234 -0.11 2.15 22.50
C ILE A 234 -0.46 0.71 22.19
N ASN A 235 -1.54 0.53 21.44
CA ASN A 235 -1.88 -0.78 20.91
C ASN A 235 -1.29 -0.99 19.51
N MET A 236 -0.10 -1.61 19.45
CA MET A 236 0.60 -1.87 18.20
C MET A 236 -0.14 -2.87 17.30
N VAL A 237 -0.90 -3.82 17.88
CA VAL A 237 -1.73 -4.75 17.11
C VAL A 237 -2.82 -3.99 16.38
N TYR A 238 -3.55 -3.12 17.09
CA TYR A 238 -4.62 -2.32 16.50
C TYR A 238 -4.08 -1.37 15.40
N ALA A 239 -2.98 -0.69 15.66
CA ALA A 239 -2.35 0.19 14.68
C ALA A 239 -1.94 -0.56 13.40
N GLY A 240 -1.36 -1.75 13.54
CA GLY A 240 -1.01 -2.61 12.41
C GLY A 240 -2.24 -3.08 11.61
N LEU A 241 -3.33 -3.47 12.26
CA LEU A 241 -4.58 -3.84 11.59
C LEU A 241 -5.19 -2.67 10.83
N VAL A 242 -5.16 -1.47 11.42
CA VAL A 242 -5.67 -0.24 10.78
C VAL A 242 -4.87 0.08 9.51
N LEU A 243 -3.53 0.00 9.58
CA LEU A 243 -2.67 0.22 8.40
C LEU A 243 -2.99 -0.78 7.29
N ARG A 244 -3.02 -2.08 7.59
CA ARG A 244 -3.31 -3.13 6.61
C ARG A 244 -4.61 -2.91 5.87
N LEU A 245 -5.66 -2.59 6.62
CA LEU A 245 -6.99 -2.38 6.04
C LEU A 245 -7.07 -1.10 5.23
N ALA A 246 -6.46 -0.02 5.70
CA ALA A 246 -6.45 1.23 4.97
C ALA A 246 -5.68 1.10 3.64
N ASP A 247 -4.55 0.41 3.66
CA ASP A 247 -3.74 0.19 2.46
C ASP A 247 -4.48 -0.66 1.42
N ILE A 248 -5.00 -1.85 1.80
CA ILE A 248 -5.72 -2.71 0.85
C ILE A 248 -7.03 -2.06 0.37
N MET A 249 -7.66 -1.20 1.17
CA MET A 249 -8.88 -0.48 0.80
C MET A 249 -8.62 0.72 -0.12
N ASP A 250 -7.37 1.12 -0.34
CA ASP A 250 -7.02 2.09 -1.39
C ASP A 250 -7.15 1.47 -2.79
N PHE A 251 -8.29 0.82 -3.00
CA PHE A 251 -8.73 0.24 -4.26
C PHE A 251 -9.52 1.28 -5.04
N ASP A 252 -8.80 2.09 -5.84
CA ASP A 252 -9.36 3.26 -6.50
C ASP A 252 -8.76 3.46 -7.90
N ARG A 253 -9.54 4.10 -8.76
CA ARG A 253 -9.15 4.46 -10.13
C ARG A 253 -8.00 5.47 -10.15
N ASP A 254 -7.90 6.33 -9.15
CA ASP A 254 -6.86 7.37 -9.09
C ASP A 254 -5.45 6.77 -8.99
N ARG A 255 -5.32 5.49 -8.61
CA ARG A 255 -4.04 4.75 -8.68
C ARG A 255 -3.60 4.42 -10.10
N THR A 256 -4.44 4.70 -11.09
CA THR A 256 -4.21 4.37 -12.50
C THR A 256 -4.67 5.51 -13.41
N PRO A 257 -4.03 6.70 -13.34
CA PRO A 257 -4.43 7.87 -14.11
C PRO A 257 -4.41 7.60 -15.61
N ASP A 258 -5.45 8.06 -16.32
CA ASP A 258 -5.61 7.88 -17.76
C ASP A 258 -4.43 8.44 -18.57
N ALA A 259 -3.81 9.52 -18.09
CA ALA A 259 -2.64 10.12 -18.74
C ALA A 259 -1.44 9.15 -18.75
N LEU A 260 -1.16 8.52 -17.61
CA LEU A 260 -0.08 7.53 -17.51
C LEU A 260 -0.44 6.24 -18.27
N TYR A 261 -1.66 5.73 -18.11
CA TYR A 261 -2.10 4.53 -18.80
C TYR A 261 -1.86 4.57 -20.32
N ARG A 262 -2.08 5.73 -20.95
CA ARG A 262 -1.88 5.93 -22.39
C ARG A 262 -0.40 5.98 -22.82
N THR A 263 0.51 6.16 -21.88
CA THR A 263 1.96 6.26 -22.15
C THR A 263 2.72 4.97 -21.83
N ILE A 264 2.09 4.04 -21.09
CA ILE A 264 2.72 2.77 -20.70
C ILE A 264 2.55 1.75 -21.83
N ASP A 265 3.67 1.21 -22.28
CA ASP A 265 3.70 0.02 -23.14
C ASP A 265 3.80 -1.22 -22.24
N PHE A 266 2.66 -1.82 -21.90
CA PHE A 266 2.61 -2.96 -20.99
C PHE A 266 3.27 -4.20 -21.59
N THR A 267 4.39 -4.60 -21.04
CA THR A 267 5.10 -5.84 -21.38
C THR A 267 4.67 -7.01 -20.49
N SER A 268 4.11 -6.71 -19.32
CA SER A 268 3.58 -7.69 -18.36
C SER A 268 2.06 -7.73 -18.39
N ARG A 269 1.49 -8.91 -18.68
CA ARG A 269 0.04 -9.15 -18.59
C ARG A 269 -0.47 -8.99 -17.14
N ILE A 270 0.37 -9.30 -16.16
CA ILE A 270 0.05 -9.11 -14.74
C ILE A 270 -0.10 -7.63 -14.44
N SER A 271 0.86 -6.80 -14.88
CA SER A 271 0.79 -5.35 -14.68
C SER A 271 -0.44 -4.74 -15.35
N LEU A 272 -0.73 -5.12 -16.59
CA LEU A 272 -1.94 -4.66 -17.28
C LEU A 272 -3.22 -5.07 -16.52
N ARG A 273 -3.31 -6.31 -16.04
CA ARG A 273 -4.43 -6.80 -15.23
C ARG A 273 -4.59 -6.01 -13.93
N GLU A 274 -3.48 -5.68 -13.25
CA GLU A 274 -3.49 -4.87 -12.02
C GLU A 274 -3.98 -3.44 -12.33
N TRP A 275 -3.52 -2.82 -13.39
CA TRP A 275 -4.00 -1.51 -13.83
C TRP A 275 -5.50 -1.52 -14.14
N GLU A 276 -5.95 -2.44 -14.98
CA GLU A 276 -7.35 -2.55 -15.38
C GLU A 276 -8.28 -2.86 -14.21
N LYS A 277 -7.82 -3.64 -13.24
CA LYS A 277 -8.54 -3.89 -12.00
C LYS A 277 -8.85 -2.58 -11.26
N HIS A 278 -7.86 -1.69 -11.07
CA HIS A 278 -8.06 -0.38 -10.43
C HIS A 278 -8.89 0.56 -11.31
N ARG A 279 -8.65 0.58 -12.63
CA ARG A 279 -9.40 1.39 -13.59
C ARG A 279 -10.89 1.06 -13.62
N SER A 280 -11.25 -0.16 -13.30
CA SER A 280 -12.66 -0.58 -13.26
C SER A 280 -13.44 0.02 -12.09
N VAL A 281 -12.78 0.57 -11.07
CA VAL A 281 -13.45 1.22 -9.94
C VAL A 281 -14.08 2.55 -10.38
N GLN A 282 -15.39 2.68 -10.17
CA GLN A 282 -16.15 3.90 -10.46
C GLN A 282 -16.47 4.69 -9.19
N GLY A 283 -16.33 4.06 -8.04
CA GLY A 283 -16.53 4.67 -6.74
C GLY A 283 -16.64 3.64 -5.63
N TRP A 284 -16.57 4.11 -4.41
CA TRP A 284 -16.64 3.26 -3.22
C TRP A 284 -17.34 3.98 -2.05
N VAL A 285 -17.79 3.19 -1.09
CA VAL A 285 -18.33 3.64 0.19
C VAL A 285 -17.74 2.76 1.28
N ILE A 286 -17.12 3.39 2.27
CA ILE A 286 -16.55 2.71 3.45
C ILE A 286 -17.13 3.39 4.68
N ASN A 287 -17.95 2.67 5.45
CA ASN A 287 -18.53 3.12 6.72
C ASN A 287 -18.96 1.91 7.58
N ARG A 288 -19.50 2.15 8.77
CA ARG A 288 -19.92 1.11 9.72
C ARG A 288 -20.90 0.07 9.14
N GLN A 289 -21.74 0.46 8.19
CA GLN A 289 -22.78 -0.42 7.63
C GLN A 289 -22.34 -1.09 6.34
N LEU A 290 -21.38 -0.48 5.63
CA LEU A 290 -21.12 -0.85 4.25
C LEU A 290 -19.66 -0.60 3.85
N VAL A 291 -19.02 -1.61 3.31
CA VAL A 291 -17.84 -1.51 2.45
C VAL A 291 -18.28 -1.93 1.06
N GLN A 292 -18.32 -1.01 0.12
CA GLN A 292 -18.86 -1.24 -1.22
C GLN A 292 -17.98 -0.59 -2.26
N TYR A 293 -17.69 -1.32 -3.35
CA TYR A 293 -17.04 -0.82 -4.54
C TYR A 293 -17.97 -0.97 -5.74
N THR A 294 -18.14 0.10 -6.51
CA THR A 294 -18.88 0.09 -7.78
C THR A 294 -17.88 -0.12 -8.90
N LEU A 295 -18.03 -1.23 -9.63
CA LEU A 295 -17.08 -1.66 -10.64
C LEU A 295 -17.70 -1.62 -12.04
N ARG A 296 -16.91 -1.18 -13.04
CA ARG A 296 -17.22 -1.29 -14.46
C ARG A 296 -16.03 -1.92 -15.18
N CYS A 297 -16.09 -3.22 -15.38
CA CYS A 297 -15.04 -3.98 -16.05
C CYS A 297 -15.34 -4.10 -17.55
N GLU A 298 -14.35 -3.81 -18.38
CA GLU A 298 -14.48 -3.92 -19.84
C GLU A 298 -14.28 -5.36 -20.33
N HIS A 299 -13.55 -6.17 -19.54
CA HIS A 299 -13.25 -7.56 -19.90
C HIS A 299 -13.47 -8.51 -18.71
N PRO A 300 -13.94 -9.76 -18.94
CA PRO A 300 -14.17 -10.75 -17.86
C PRO A 300 -12.93 -11.06 -17.01
N GLU A 301 -11.73 -10.99 -17.59
CA GLU A 301 -10.47 -11.17 -16.87
C GLU A 301 -10.25 -10.09 -15.81
N TYR A 302 -10.59 -8.84 -16.13
CA TYR A 302 -10.45 -7.71 -15.20
C TYR A 302 -11.51 -7.77 -14.08
N GLU A 303 -12.73 -8.22 -14.42
CA GLU A 303 -13.76 -8.50 -13.43
C GLU A 303 -13.29 -9.58 -12.44
N ARG A 304 -12.70 -10.66 -12.96
CA ARG A 304 -12.15 -11.72 -12.10
C ARG A 304 -11.07 -11.17 -11.18
N ALA A 305 -10.12 -10.39 -11.71
CA ALA A 305 -9.07 -9.76 -10.91
C ALA A 305 -9.63 -8.84 -9.81
N ALA A 306 -10.63 -8.04 -10.14
CA ALA A 306 -11.29 -7.17 -9.16
C ALA A 306 -12.03 -7.98 -8.08
N ARG A 307 -12.71 -9.08 -8.43
CA ARG A 307 -13.37 -9.97 -7.46
C ARG A 307 -12.36 -10.68 -6.55
N GLU A 308 -11.27 -11.21 -7.11
CA GLU A 308 -10.18 -11.82 -6.31
C GLU A 308 -9.58 -10.82 -5.31
N PHE A 309 -9.46 -9.55 -5.72
CA PHE A 309 -8.98 -8.49 -4.83
C PHE A 309 -10.01 -8.16 -3.73
N MET A 310 -11.30 -8.14 -4.04
CA MET A 310 -12.36 -7.97 -3.04
C MET A 310 -12.43 -9.14 -2.06
N ASP A 311 -12.21 -10.37 -2.54
CA ASP A 311 -12.09 -11.54 -1.67
C ASP A 311 -10.89 -11.42 -0.71
N TRP A 312 -9.83 -10.71 -1.12
CA TRP A 312 -8.72 -10.39 -0.22
C TRP A 312 -9.13 -9.35 0.82
N ILE A 313 -9.80 -8.26 0.42
CA ILE A 313 -10.37 -7.29 1.38
C ILE A 313 -11.28 -8.00 2.40
N ASP A 314 -12.12 -8.93 1.96
CA ASP A 314 -13.02 -9.69 2.84
C ASP A 314 -12.25 -10.54 3.87
N ARG A 315 -11.15 -11.16 3.47
CA ARG A 315 -10.28 -11.90 4.39
C ARG A 315 -9.65 -10.98 5.43
N GLU A 316 -9.09 -9.85 5.00
CA GLU A 316 -8.48 -8.87 5.92
C GLU A 316 -9.50 -8.30 6.91
N LEU A 317 -10.74 -8.02 6.47
CA LEU A 317 -11.83 -7.59 7.35
C LEU A 317 -12.18 -8.64 8.39
N ALA A 318 -12.29 -9.92 7.98
CA ALA A 318 -12.59 -11.02 8.87
C ALA A 318 -11.47 -11.26 9.88
N ASP A 319 -10.22 -11.29 9.43
CA ASP A 319 -9.05 -11.48 10.27
C ASP A 319 -8.91 -10.35 11.30
N ALA A 320 -9.09 -9.09 10.87
CA ALA A 320 -9.06 -7.95 11.77
C ALA A 320 -10.15 -8.02 12.85
N ALA A 321 -11.39 -8.37 12.47
CA ALA A 321 -12.48 -8.52 13.41
C ALA A 321 -12.24 -9.67 14.40
N ASP A 322 -11.66 -10.79 13.93
CA ASP A 322 -11.35 -11.94 14.79
C ASP A 322 -10.25 -11.61 15.80
N ILE A 323 -9.20 -10.90 15.36
CA ILE A 323 -8.10 -10.49 16.24
C ILE A 323 -8.59 -9.49 17.29
N VAL A 324 -9.36 -8.47 16.87
CA VAL A 324 -9.88 -7.45 17.81
C VAL A 324 -10.82 -8.04 18.84
N ARG A 325 -11.63 -9.06 18.48
CA ARG A 325 -12.48 -9.78 19.45
C ARG A 325 -11.69 -10.53 20.53
N GLN A 326 -10.45 -10.87 20.25
CA GLN A 326 -9.57 -11.57 21.18
C GLN A 326 -8.75 -10.61 22.06
N PHE A 327 -8.93 -9.30 21.94
CA PHE A 327 -8.21 -8.34 22.77
C PHE A 327 -8.52 -8.54 24.25
N PRO A 328 -7.51 -8.43 25.14
CA PRO A 328 -7.73 -8.49 26.58
C PRO A 328 -8.74 -7.44 27.04
N ALA A 329 -9.49 -7.72 28.12
CA ALA A 329 -10.56 -6.85 28.63
C ALA A 329 -10.13 -5.39 28.89
N GLY A 330 -8.87 -5.14 29.27
CA GLY A 330 -8.31 -3.80 29.47
C GLY A 330 -8.17 -2.96 28.19
N PHE A 331 -8.36 -3.55 27.02
CA PHE A 331 -8.23 -2.91 25.71
C PHE A 331 -9.56 -2.78 24.96
N SER A 332 -10.68 -2.85 25.64
CA SER A 332 -12.03 -2.79 25.08
C SER A 332 -12.35 -1.46 24.36
N LYS A 333 -11.55 -0.40 24.57
CA LYS A 333 -11.65 0.84 23.79
C LYS A 333 -11.38 0.62 22.31
N TYR A 334 -10.52 -0.33 21.96
CA TYR A 334 -10.21 -0.66 20.57
C TYR A 334 -11.20 -1.67 20.06
N ARG A 335 -12.12 -1.24 19.26
CA ARG A 335 -13.15 -2.10 18.68
C ARG A 335 -13.23 -1.94 17.18
N TRP A 336 -13.92 -2.86 16.57
CA TRP A 336 -14.12 -2.94 15.13
C TRP A 336 -15.60 -2.88 14.81
N GLU A 337 -15.97 -2.03 13.85
CA GLU A 337 -17.37 -1.85 13.49
C GLU A 337 -17.63 -1.99 11.98
N LEU A 338 -16.60 -2.23 11.18
CA LEU A 338 -16.79 -2.46 9.75
C LEU A 338 -17.51 -3.80 9.49
N PRO A 339 -18.27 -3.90 8.39
CA PRO A 339 -18.85 -5.17 8.00
C PRO A 339 -17.78 -6.20 7.69
N LEU A 340 -18.09 -7.48 7.89
CA LEU A 340 -17.14 -8.59 7.66
C LEU A 340 -16.92 -8.90 6.17
N LYS A 341 -17.69 -8.28 5.27
CA LYS A 341 -17.59 -8.50 3.83
C LYS A 341 -17.84 -7.22 3.07
N SER A 342 -17.04 -7.02 2.04
CA SER A 342 -17.25 -6.00 1.03
C SER A 342 -18.43 -6.41 0.10
N ARG A 343 -19.02 -5.43 -0.58
CA ARG A 343 -20.09 -5.68 -1.56
C ARG A 343 -19.66 -5.11 -2.93
N PRO A 344 -19.40 -5.96 -3.92
CA PRO A 344 -19.26 -5.51 -5.29
C PRO A 344 -20.63 -5.09 -5.84
N VAL A 345 -20.70 -3.91 -6.43
CA VAL A 345 -21.85 -3.51 -7.23
C VAL A 345 -21.41 -3.46 -8.70
N PRO A 346 -21.81 -4.42 -9.52
CA PRO A 346 -21.49 -4.39 -10.94
C PRO A 346 -22.28 -3.25 -11.62
N HIS A 347 -21.57 -2.37 -12.31
CA HIS A 347 -22.21 -1.32 -13.07
C HIS A 347 -22.55 -1.84 -14.47
N ARG A 348 -23.85 -2.08 -14.76
CA ARG A 348 -24.44 -2.42 -16.08
C ARG A 348 -23.83 -3.59 -16.88
N ALA A 349 -22.65 -4.09 -16.57
CA ALA A 349 -22.04 -5.24 -17.26
C ALA A 349 -22.84 -6.53 -17.02
N GLU A 350 -23.48 -6.70 -15.86
CA GLU A 350 -24.39 -7.83 -15.63
C GLU A 350 -25.64 -7.77 -16.50
N GLU A 351 -26.20 -6.60 -16.77
CA GLU A 351 -27.32 -6.48 -17.73
C GLU A 351 -26.89 -6.88 -19.14
N GLN A 352 -25.69 -6.52 -19.56
CA GLN A 352 -25.13 -6.98 -20.84
C GLN A 352 -24.82 -8.48 -20.85
N ARG A 353 -24.28 -9.02 -19.75
CA ARG A 353 -24.00 -10.46 -19.60
C ARG A 353 -25.29 -11.29 -19.58
N LEU A 354 -26.32 -10.82 -18.89
CA LEU A 354 -27.65 -11.42 -18.88
C LEU A 354 -28.34 -11.32 -20.26
N ARG A 355 -28.11 -10.24 -21.00
CA ARG A 355 -28.60 -10.09 -22.38
C ARG A 355 -27.87 -11.04 -23.33
N LEU A 356 -26.53 -11.17 -23.22
CA LEU A 356 -25.73 -12.10 -24.01
C LEU A 356 -26.04 -13.56 -23.68
N GLN A 357 -26.25 -13.92 -22.43
CA GLN A 357 -26.70 -15.24 -22.02
C GLN A 357 -28.13 -15.57 -22.53
N ARG A 358 -29.02 -14.59 -22.57
CA ARG A 358 -30.37 -14.72 -23.12
C ARG A 358 -30.40 -14.77 -24.67
N SER A 359 -29.42 -14.19 -25.30
CA SER A 359 -29.31 -14.21 -26.77
C SER A 359 -28.60 -15.46 -27.34
N GLY A 360 -28.09 -16.35 -26.46
CA GLY A 360 -27.38 -17.56 -26.91
C GLY A 360 -26.04 -17.33 -27.61
N VAL A 361 -25.56 -16.08 -27.62
CA VAL A 361 -24.26 -15.72 -28.19
C VAL A 361 -23.22 -15.74 -27.10
N TYR A 362 -22.45 -16.82 -27.01
CA TYR A 362 -21.24 -16.90 -26.20
C TYR A 362 -20.07 -16.36 -27.02
N PRO A 363 -19.47 -15.22 -26.64
CA PRO A 363 -18.19 -14.86 -27.25
C PRO A 363 -17.07 -15.62 -26.52
N PHE A 364 -16.46 -16.51 -27.29
CA PHE A 364 -15.17 -17.13 -27.06
C PHE A 364 -15.04 -18.19 -25.95
N THR A 365 -15.17 -19.45 -26.38
CA THR A 365 -14.31 -20.55 -25.92
C THR A 365 -13.04 -20.54 -26.79
N GLY A 366 -11.89 -20.22 -26.19
CA GLY A 366 -10.59 -20.26 -26.80
C GLY A 366 -9.57 -19.77 -25.81
#